data_4ee7dac8774c6fd3a091edc4d3270a4f
#
_entry.id   4ee7dac8774c6fd3a091edc4d3270a4f
#
_cell.length_a   1.000
_cell.length_b   1.000
_cell.length_c   1.000
_cell.angle_alpha   90.00
_cell.angle_beta   90.00
_cell.angle_gamma   90.00
#
_symmetry.space_group_name_H-M   'P 1'
#
loop_
_entity.id
_entity.type
_entity.pdbx_description
1 polymer ?
#
loop_
_entity_poly.entity_id
_entity_poly.type
_entity_poly.pdbx_seq_one_letter_code
_entity_poly.pdbx_strand_id
1 'polypeptide(L)'
;MTSRTRLWVLLISTPVIVFAIIGGYLGQVMAKDDTYQHLRVFEDVVSLVLNNYVEEVDVKKAMRGAMNGLADNLDSDSGYLPANVASAYESNAAPGPTDIGLELSRQYYLRVISVRENSPAAKAGIRSGDFIRAIDKRSTKDISTYEGDRLLHGQPGSKVSLLVIRGNAADPHEVDLTRERSTAADQAGGGRARQDRRAAVRDRPARRDARRSR
;
A
#
# COMPACT_ATOMS: atom_id res chain seq x y z
N MET A 1 -29.54 -53.53 28.00
CA MET A 1 -30.22 -52.53 27.15
C MET A 1 -30.92 -53.24 26.01
N THR A 2 -32.22 -53.19 25.98
CA THR A 2 -33.03 -53.89 24.95
C THR A 2 -32.84 -53.21 23.58
N SER A 3 -32.92 -54.00 22.51
CA SER A 3 -32.72 -53.50 21.15
C SER A 3 -33.65 -52.32 20.82
N ARG A 4 -34.82 -52.22 21.41
CA ARG A 4 -35.78 -51.12 21.30
C ARG A 4 -35.28 -49.79 21.83
N THR A 5 -34.55 -49.78 22.98
CA THR A 5 -33.96 -48.53 23.55
C THR A 5 -32.84 -48.00 22.71
N ARG A 6 -32.00 -48.82 22.09
CA ARG A 6 -30.97 -48.38 21.14
C ARG A 6 -31.56 -47.76 19.89
N LEU A 7 -32.64 -48.29 19.39
CA LEU A 7 -33.32 -47.78 18.20
C LEU A 7 -33.95 -46.40 18.45
N TRP A 8 -34.54 -46.19 19.62
CA TRP A 8 -35.12 -44.89 20.01
C TRP A 8 -34.01 -43.83 20.23
N VAL A 9 -32.89 -44.18 20.84
CA VAL A 9 -31.76 -43.26 21.01
C VAL A 9 -31.18 -42.80 19.65
N LEU A 10 -31.01 -43.77 18.72
CA LEU A 10 -30.54 -43.40 17.36
C LEU A 10 -31.53 -42.53 16.63
N LEU A 11 -32.84 -42.81 16.73
CA LEU A 11 -33.88 -42.05 16.01
C LEU A 11 -34.03 -40.63 16.50
N ILE A 12 -33.71 -40.32 17.75
CA ILE A 12 -33.72 -38.96 18.33
C ILE A 12 -32.39 -38.25 18.11
N SER A 13 -31.27 -38.97 18.28
CA SER A 13 -29.93 -38.33 18.18
C SER A 13 -29.53 -37.97 16.77
N THR A 14 -29.93 -38.77 15.76
CA THR A 14 -29.61 -38.52 14.34
C THR A 14 -30.11 -37.17 13.84
N PRO A 15 -31.40 -36.79 13.99
CA PRO A 15 -31.86 -35.48 13.54
C PRO A 15 -31.22 -34.31 14.29
N VAL A 16 -30.89 -34.48 15.59
CA VAL A 16 -30.20 -33.46 16.37
C VAL A 16 -28.78 -33.22 15.84
N ILE A 17 -28.05 -34.28 15.53
CA ILE A 17 -26.70 -34.21 14.96
C ILE A 17 -26.75 -33.57 13.56
N VAL A 18 -27.69 -34.01 12.72
CA VAL A 18 -27.89 -33.44 11.37
C VAL A 18 -28.22 -31.94 11.45
N PHE A 19 -29.12 -31.55 12.36
CA PHE A 19 -29.46 -30.15 12.56
C PHE A 19 -28.25 -29.32 13.07
N ALA A 20 -27.44 -29.86 13.97
CA ALA A 20 -26.21 -29.20 14.46
C ALA A 20 -25.18 -29.03 13.32
N ILE A 21 -25.01 -30.03 12.47
CA ILE A 21 -24.10 -29.97 11.31
C ILE A 21 -24.61 -28.93 10.29
N ILE A 22 -25.88 -28.97 9.95
CA ILE A 22 -26.50 -28.03 9.00
C ILE A 22 -26.46 -26.61 9.57
N GLY A 23 -26.80 -26.41 10.84
CA GLY A 23 -26.76 -25.11 11.51
C GLY A 23 -25.34 -24.55 11.61
N GLY A 24 -24.35 -25.38 11.90
CA GLY A 24 -22.95 -24.98 11.90
C GLY A 24 -22.44 -24.58 10.50
N TYR A 25 -22.84 -25.32 9.48
CA TYR A 25 -22.50 -24.99 8.08
C TYR A 25 -23.16 -23.70 7.60
N LEU A 26 -24.47 -23.54 7.85
CA LEU A 26 -25.21 -22.32 7.55
C LEU A 26 -24.68 -21.11 8.30
N GLY A 27 -24.29 -21.26 9.57
CA GLY A 27 -23.69 -20.20 10.36
C GLY A 27 -22.34 -19.71 9.80
N GLN A 28 -21.52 -20.63 9.26
CA GLN A 28 -20.27 -20.27 8.58
C GLN A 28 -20.50 -19.55 7.23
N VAL A 29 -21.57 -19.89 6.51
CA VAL A 29 -21.91 -19.23 5.25
C VAL A 29 -22.44 -17.82 5.51
N MET A 30 -23.30 -17.64 6.52
CA MET A 30 -23.84 -16.32 6.86
C MET A 30 -22.79 -15.36 7.42
N ALA A 31 -21.77 -15.85 8.14
CA ALA A 31 -20.67 -15.00 8.62
C ALA A 31 -19.78 -14.42 7.51
N LYS A 32 -19.84 -14.94 6.29
CA LYS A 32 -19.16 -14.38 5.12
C LYS A 32 -19.92 -13.26 4.43
N ASP A 33 -21.22 -13.13 4.67
CA ASP A 33 -22.07 -12.16 3.96
C ASP A 33 -21.74 -10.70 4.30
N ASP A 34 -21.31 -10.40 5.54
CA ASP A 34 -20.96 -9.03 5.95
C ASP A 34 -19.81 -8.43 5.12
N THR A 35 -18.80 -9.23 4.80
CA THR A 35 -17.67 -8.75 4.00
C THR A 35 -18.09 -8.46 2.55
N TYR A 36 -18.97 -9.27 2.00
CA TYR A 36 -19.48 -9.07 0.64
C TYR A 36 -20.48 -7.92 0.53
N GLN A 37 -21.19 -7.56 1.60
CA GLN A 37 -22.07 -6.39 1.61
C GLN A 37 -21.29 -5.11 1.35
N HIS A 38 -20.14 -4.92 1.99
CA HIS A 38 -19.28 -3.76 1.76
C HIS A 38 -18.74 -3.69 0.34
N LEU A 39 -18.42 -4.84 -0.27
CA LEU A 39 -18.00 -4.90 -1.67
C LEU A 39 -19.14 -4.55 -2.62
N ARG A 40 -20.35 -4.97 -2.32
CA ARG A 40 -21.53 -4.61 -3.12
C ARG A 40 -21.82 -3.13 -3.09
N VAL A 41 -21.74 -2.49 -1.91
CA VAL A 41 -21.86 -1.03 -1.78
C VAL A 41 -20.79 -0.32 -2.61
N PHE A 42 -19.55 -0.83 -2.60
CA PHE A 42 -18.49 -0.26 -3.44
C PHE A 42 -18.81 -0.39 -4.94
N GLU A 43 -19.30 -1.55 -5.38
CA GLU A 43 -19.74 -1.80 -6.77
C GLU A 43 -20.87 -0.84 -7.18
N ASP A 44 -21.87 -0.66 -6.31
CA ASP A 44 -22.99 0.25 -6.54
C ASP A 44 -22.51 1.71 -6.70
N VAL A 45 -21.59 2.16 -5.85
CA VAL A 45 -21.01 3.51 -5.92
C VAL A 45 -20.21 3.69 -7.22
N VAL A 46 -19.38 2.70 -7.59
CA VAL A 46 -18.63 2.74 -8.86
C VAL A 46 -19.59 2.81 -10.04
N SER A 47 -20.64 1.98 -10.06
CA SER A 47 -21.67 2.00 -11.10
C SER A 47 -22.39 3.34 -11.18
N LEU A 48 -22.74 3.92 -10.03
CA LEU A 48 -23.39 5.23 -9.97
C LEU A 48 -22.49 6.32 -10.58
N VAL A 49 -21.20 6.32 -10.25
CA VAL A 49 -20.23 7.28 -10.80
C VAL A 49 -20.10 7.10 -12.32
N LEU A 50 -19.92 5.86 -12.80
CA LEU A 50 -19.75 5.59 -14.21
C LEU A 50 -20.98 6.00 -15.07
N ASN A 51 -22.18 5.89 -14.50
CA ASN A 51 -23.42 6.18 -15.22
C ASN A 51 -23.88 7.64 -15.13
N ASN A 52 -23.43 8.38 -14.11
CA ASN A 52 -23.98 9.72 -13.82
C ASN A 52 -22.94 10.84 -13.81
N TYR A 53 -21.65 10.53 -13.96
CA TYR A 53 -20.63 11.57 -14.00
C TYR A 53 -20.69 12.35 -15.33
N VAL A 54 -20.45 13.64 -15.25
CA VAL A 54 -20.61 14.57 -16.40
C VAL A 54 -19.60 14.30 -17.53
N GLU A 55 -18.40 13.83 -17.16
CA GLU A 55 -17.32 13.53 -18.10
C GLU A 55 -17.08 12.02 -18.16
N GLU A 56 -16.49 11.54 -19.25
CA GLU A 56 -16.10 10.13 -19.37
C GLU A 56 -15.08 9.75 -18.28
N VAL A 57 -15.44 8.80 -17.44
CA VAL A 57 -14.62 8.38 -16.31
C VAL A 57 -13.56 7.38 -16.76
N ASP A 58 -12.29 7.70 -16.55
CA ASP A 58 -11.20 6.73 -16.68
C ASP A 58 -11.28 5.72 -15.52
N VAL A 59 -11.89 4.56 -15.80
CA VAL A 59 -12.07 3.46 -14.84
C VAL A 59 -10.74 2.99 -14.28
N LYS A 60 -9.66 2.94 -15.09
CA LYS A 60 -8.33 2.51 -14.64
C LYS A 60 -7.75 3.48 -13.61
N LYS A 61 -7.92 4.76 -13.85
CA LYS A 61 -7.49 5.82 -12.93
C LYS A 61 -8.30 5.79 -11.64
N ALA A 62 -9.62 5.67 -11.73
CA ALA A 62 -10.51 5.56 -10.58
C ALA A 62 -10.19 4.33 -9.71
N MET A 63 -10.01 3.17 -10.33
CA MET A 63 -9.65 1.93 -9.64
C MET A 63 -8.28 2.03 -8.98
N ARG A 64 -7.29 2.64 -9.64
CA ARG A 64 -5.98 2.91 -9.03
C ARG A 64 -6.09 3.80 -7.80
N GLY A 65 -6.91 4.85 -7.87
CA GLY A 65 -7.20 5.73 -6.74
C GLY A 65 -7.81 4.97 -5.56
N ALA A 66 -8.76 4.07 -5.83
CA ALA A 66 -9.38 3.22 -4.80
C ALA A 66 -8.37 2.27 -4.13
N MET A 67 -7.50 1.62 -4.92
CA MET A 67 -6.45 0.74 -4.40
C MET A 67 -5.40 1.51 -3.58
N ASN A 68 -5.01 2.70 -4.04
CA ASN A 68 -4.13 3.58 -3.28
C ASN A 68 -4.77 4.00 -1.95
N GLY A 69 -6.06 4.41 -1.98
CA GLY A 69 -6.79 4.78 -0.78
C GLY A 69 -6.92 3.63 0.23
N LEU A 70 -7.10 2.40 -0.26
CA LEU A 70 -7.08 1.22 0.60
C LEU A 70 -5.72 1.02 1.27
N ALA A 71 -4.63 1.11 0.50
CA ALA A 71 -3.27 0.97 1.00
C ALA A 71 -2.92 2.07 2.01
N ASP A 72 -3.30 3.32 1.74
CA ASP A 72 -3.03 4.47 2.62
C ASP A 72 -3.72 4.35 4.00
N ASN A 73 -4.81 3.57 4.09
CA ASN A 73 -5.50 3.31 5.35
C ASN A 73 -4.92 2.14 6.17
N LEU A 74 -3.93 1.41 5.64
CA LEU A 74 -3.27 0.33 6.37
C LEU A 74 -2.15 0.88 7.25
N ASP A 75 -1.05 1.29 6.63
CA ASP A 75 0.11 1.87 7.30
C ASP A 75 0.98 2.68 6.30
N SER A 76 1.98 3.39 6.83
CA SER A 76 2.89 4.23 6.03
C SER A 76 3.81 3.44 5.08
N ASP A 77 3.97 2.15 5.32
CA ASP A 77 4.83 1.26 4.55
C ASP A 77 4.03 0.46 3.50
N SER A 78 2.70 0.50 3.60
CA SER A 78 1.80 -0.12 2.63
C SER A 78 1.63 0.76 1.39
N GLY A 79 1.60 0.13 0.22
CA GLY A 79 1.42 0.83 -1.04
C GLY A 79 0.90 -0.09 -2.14
N TYR A 80 0.02 0.42 -2.97
CA TYR A 80 -0.43 -0.29 -4.16
C TYR A 80 0.59 -0.11 -5.29
N LEU A 81 1.04 -1.21 -5.87
CA LEU A 81 1.92 -1.22 -7.04
C LEU A 81 1.14 -1.70 -8.27
N PRO A 82 0.99 -0.88 -9.31
CA PRO A 82 0.47 -1.34 -10.60
C PRO A 82 1.31 -2.49 -11.16
N ALA A 83 0.72 -3.38 -11.98
CA ALA A 83 1.36 -4.60 -12.47
C ALA A 83 2.74 -4.37 -13.11
N ASN A 84 2.88 -3.30 -13.90
CA ASN A 84 4.16 -2.94 -14.53
C ASN A 84 5.23 -2.50 -13.52
N VAL A 85 4.84 -1.99 -12.36
CA VAL A 85 5.75 -1.59 -11.29
C VAL A 85 6.03 -2.76 -10.36
N ALA A 86 5.00 -3.59 -10.10
CA ALA A 86 5.11 -4.78 -9.27
C ALA A 86 6.15 -5.78 -9.85
N SER A 87 6.13 -6.03 -11.16
CA SER A 87 7.13 -6.91 -11.79
C SER A 87 8.57 -6.40 -11.66
N ALA A 88 8.78 -5.08 -11.73
CA ALA A 88 10.08 -4.47 -11.49
C ALA A 88 10.49 -4.55 -10.01
N TYR A 89 9.53 -4.47 -9.10
CA TYR A 89 9.75 -4.65 -7.67
C TYR A 89 10.12 -6.09 -7.32
N GLU A 90 9.39 -7.07 -7.88
CA GLU A 90 9.62 -8.50 -7.67
C GLU A 90 10.97 -8.95 -8.24
N SER A 91 11.34 -8.45 -9.42
CA SER A 91 12.64 -8.75 -10.04
C SER A 91 13.83 -8.09 -9.33
N ASN A 92 13.61 -7.35 -8.24
CA ASN A 92 14.65 -6.59 -7.55
C ASN A 92 15.45 -5.68 -8.50
N ALA A 93 14.80 -5.13 -9.53
CA ALA A 93 15.44 -4.23 -10.46
C ALA A 93 16.09 -3.07 -9.67
N ALA A 94 17.40 -3.00 -9.74
CA ALA A 94 18.15 -1.96 -9.05
C ALA A 94 17.64 -0.58 -9.49
N PRO A 95 17.44 0.37 -8.59
CA PRO A 95 17.26 1.75 -8.98
C PRO A 95 18.48 2.22 -9.76
N GLY A 96 18.33 3.29 -10.53
CA GLY A 96 19.46 3.85 -11.31
C GLY A 96 20.68 4.15 -10.43
N PRO A 97 21.87 4.35 -11.03
CA PRO A 97 23.13 4.52 -10.30
C PRO A 97 23.26 5.85 -9.56
N THR A 98 22.26 6.68 -9.64
CA THR A 98 22.25 8.03 -9.05
C THR A 98 21.06 8.22 -8.14
N ASP A 99 21.16 9.16 -7.23
CA ASP A 99 20.05 9.67 -6.44
C ASP A 99 20.23 11.17 -6.14
N ILE A 100 19.29 11.75 -5.44
CA ILE A 100 19.34 13.12 -4.96
C ILE A 100 19.46 13.23 -3.43
N GLY A 101 19.51 12.08 -2.73
CA GLY A 101 19.71 12.00 -1.29
C GLY A 101 18.46 12.23 -0.45
N LEU A 102 17.30 11.75 -0.89
CA LEU A 102 16.05 11.81 -0.15
C LEU A 102 15.58 10.42 0.24
N GLU A 103 15.11 10.29 1.48
CA GLU A 103 14.32 9.16 1.93
C GLU A 103 12.85 9.59 2.03
N LEU A 104 11.97 8.80 1.43
CA LEU A 104 10.56 9.15 1.26
C LEU A 104 9.65 8.20 2.04
N SER A 105 8.53 8.75 2.51
CA SER A 105 7.36 8.01 2.97
C SER A 105 6.14 8.50 2.21
N ARG A 106 5.04 7.75 2.29
CA ARG A 106 3.76 8.14 1.71
C ARG A 106 2.85 8.66 2.82
N GLN A 107 2.34 9.88 2.61
CA GLN A 107 1.29 10.47 3.43
C GLN A 107 0.46 11.37 2.53
N TYR A 108 -0.45 10.79 1.74
CA TYR A 108 -1.22 11.42 0.66
C TYR A 108 -0.36 11.87 -0.52
N TYR A 109 0.66 12.69 -0.29
CA TYR A 109 1.79 12.94 -1.19
C TYR A 109 3.03 12.21 -0.66
N LEU A 110 4.11 12.23 -1.43
CA LEU A 110 5.40 11.79 -0.92
C LEU A 110 5.93 12.82 0.09
N ARG A 111 6.29 12.34 1.27
CA ARG A 111 6.86 13.16 2.35
C ARG A 111 8.32 12.80 2.54
N VAL A 112 9.16 13.81 2.70
CA VAL A 112 10.57 13.64 3.03
C VAL A 112 10.71 13.24 4.49
N ILE A 113 11.29 12.05 4.75
CA ILE A 113 11.61 11.57 6.10
C ILE A 113 12.98 12.05 6.50
N SER A 114 13.97 11.84 5.65
CA SER A 114 15.34 12.26 5.88
C SER A 114 15.97 12.81 4.61
N VAL A 115 16.96 13.65 4.79
CA VAL A 115 17.77 14.24 3.73
C VAL A 115 19.22 13.93 4.04
N ARG A 116 19.91 13.29 3.10
CA ARG A 116 21.33 12.96 3.26
C ARG A 116 22.18 14.24 3.22
N GLU A 117 23.10 14.34 4.15
CA GLU A 117 24.05 15.45 4.20
C GLU A 117 24.86 15.56 2.91
N ASN A 118 25.17 16.78 2.51
CA ASN A 118 25.90 17.12 1.28
C ASN A 118 25.28 16.62 -0.03
N SER A 119 24.07 16.07 0.01
CA SER A 119 23.33 15.65 -1.20
C SER A 119 22.80 16.84 -2.02
N PRO A 120 22.42 16.63 -3.28
CA PRO A 120 21.74 17.66 -4.09
C PRO A 120 20.51 18.25 -3.39
N ALA A 121 19.71 17.41 -2.73
CA ALA A 121 18.53 17.85 -2.00
C ALA A 121 18.87 18.72 -0.79
N ALA A 122 19.91 18.35 -0.03
CA ALA A 122 20.38 19.16 1.10
C ALA A 122 20.90 20.52 0.65
N LYS A 123 21.70 20.56 -0.43
CA LYS A 123 22.24 21.81 -1.02
C LYS A 123 21.13 22.73 -1.51
N ALA A 124 20.01 22.16 -1.99
CA ALA A 124 18.82 22.91 -2.43
C ALA A 124 17.91 23.32 -1.28
N GLY A 125 18.24 22.96 -0.03
CA GLY A 125 17.49 23.37 1.15
C GLY A 125 16.22 22.57 1.42
N ILE A 126 16.06 21.39 0.82
CA ILE A 126 14.97 20.45 1.15
C ILE A 126 15.22 19.91 2.56
N ARG A 127 14.15 19.75 3.35
CA ARG A 127 14.23 19.33 4.76
C ARG A 127 13.30 18.17 5.06
N SER A 128 13.59 17.45 6.11
CA SER A 128 12.66 16.47 6.68
C SER A 128 11.32 17.16 7.03
N GLY A 129 10.22 16.52 6.67
CA GLY A 129 8.88 17.05 6.82
C GLY A 129 8.32 17.77 5.59
N ASP A 130 9.15 18.11 4.60
CA ASP A 130 8.69 18.70 3.34
C ASP A 130 7.87 17.65 2.55
N PHE A 131 6.87 18.11 1.77
CA PHE A 131 6.08 17.27 0.88
C PHE A 131 6.50 17.53 -0.57
N ILE A 132 6.72 16.44 -1.31
CA ILE A 132 6.97 16.49 -2.75
C ILE A 132 5.63 16.26 -3.44
N ARG A 133 5.06 17.31 -4.02
CA ARG A 133 3.76 17.29 -4.68
C ARG A 133 3.83 16.74 -6.10
N ALA A 134 4.94 17.01 -6.78
CA ALA A 134 5.19 16.50 -8.13
C ALA A 134 6.69 16.24 -8.34
N ILE A 135 6.99 15.27 -9.22
CA ILE A 135 8.32 14.96 -9.74
C ILE A 135 8.22 15.03 -11.26
N ASP A 136 9.04 15.88 -11.91
CA ASP A 136 9.00 16.11 -13.36
C ASP A 136 7.55 16.38 -13.86
N LYS A 137 6.80 17.24 -13.15
CA LYS A 137 5.38 17.58 -13.39
C LYS A 137 4.39 16.44 -13.17
N ARG A 138 4.83 15.24 -12.80
CA ARG A 138 3.97 14.12 -12.45
C ARG A 138 3.58 14.20 -10.98
N SER A 139 2.28 14.23 -10.68
CA SER A 139 1.77 14.26 -9.32
C SER A 139 2.21 13.03 -8.52
N THR A 140 2.61 13.23 -7.27
CA THR A 140 3.02 12.15 -6.36
C THR A 140 1.85 11.59 -5.54
N LYS A 141 0.65 12.14 -5.70
CA LYS A 141 -0.55 11.70 -5.02
C LYS A 141 -0.91 10.22 -5.30
N ASP A 142 -0.72 9.81 -6.56
CA ASP A 142 -1.19 8.52 -7.06
C ASP A 142 -0.04 7.52 -7.29
N ILE A 143 1.15 7.80 -6.74
CA ILE A 143 2.31 6.91 -6.87
C ILE A 143 2.76 6.38 -5.50
N SER A 144 3.29 5.16 -5.50
CA SER A 144 3.89 4.55 -4.31
C SER A 144 5.24 5.19 -3.97
N THR A 145 5.71 4.98 -2.74
CA THR A 145 7.07 5.35 -2.31
C THR A 145 8.13 4.74 -3.23
N TYR A 146 7.92 3.48 -3.66
CA TYR A 146 8.82 2.79 -4.57
C TYR A 146 8.89 3.46 -5.96
N GLU A 147 7.73 3.85 -6.54
CA GLU A 147 7.71 4.60 -7.80
C GLU A 147 8.38 5.97 -7.66
N GLY A 148 8.08 6.68 -6.56
CA GLY A 148 8.70 7.96 -6.26
C GLY A 148 10.23 7.86 -6.19
N ASP A 149 10.72 6.89 -5.43
CA ASP A 149 12.15 6.60 -5.33
C ASP A 149 12.78 6.34 -6.70
N ARG A 150 12.15 5.53 -7.55
CA ARG A 150 12.65 5.27 -8.91
C ARG A 150 12.67 6.50 -9.82
N LEU A 151 11.72 7.42 -9.66
CA LEU A 151 11.70 8.67 -10.42
C LEU A 151 12.84 9.63 -9.99
N LEU A 152 13.29 9.53 -8.73
CA LEU A 152 14.42 10.31 -8.25
C LEU A 152 15.77 9.78 -8.76
N HIS A 153 15.84 8.50 -9.12
CA HIS A 153 17.01 7.90 -9.76
C HIS A 153 17.04 8.16 -11.27
N GLY A 154 18.21 8.07 -11.88
CA GLY A 154 18.34 8.27 -13.33
C GLY A 154 19.78 8.21 -13.83
N GLN A 155 20.04 8.89 -14.94
CA GLN A 155 21.41 9.02 -15.47
C GLN A 155 22.21 10.06 -14.67
N PRO A 156 23.51 9.83 -14.42
CA PRO A 156 24.38 10.80 -13.79
C PRO A 156 24.36 12.16 -14.52
N GLY A 157 24.22 13.23 -13.76
CA GLY A 157 24.14 14.60 -14.30
C GLY A 157 22.81 14.99 -14.92
N SER A 158 21.82 14.09 -14.98
CA SER A 158 20.48 14.46 -15.43
C SER A 158 19.76 15.31 -14.36
N LYS A 159 18.86 16.20 -14.81
CA LYS A 159 18.05 17.02 -13.92
C LYS A 159 16.76 16.32 -13.53
N VAL A 160 16.23 16.67 -12.37
CA VAL A 160 14.89 16.34 -11.91
C VAL A 160 14.27 17.60 -11.29
N SER A 161 13.04 17.90 -11.68
CA SER A 161 12.29 19.02 -11.08
C SER A 161 11.33 18.50 -10.03
N LEU A 162 11.36 19.10 -8.84
CA LEU A 162 10.49 18.77 -7.72
C LEU A 162 9.62 19.97 -7.37
N LEU A 163 8.32 19.73 -7.24
CA LEU A 163 7.38 20.70 -6.67
C LEU A 163 7.25 20.41 -5.18
N VAL A 164 7.84 21.25 -4.34
CA VAL A 164 7.97 21.04 -2.90
C VAL A 164 7.04 21.96 -2.13
N ILE A 165 6.37 21.44 -1.10
CA ILE A 165 5.59 22.24 -0.14
C ILE A 165 6.20 22.02 1.25
N ARG A 166 6.45 23.13 1.97
CA ARG A 166 6.95 23.11 3.33
C ARG A 166 5.82 23.34 4.34
N GLY A 167 5.56 22.35 5.19
CA GLY A 167 4.56 22.45 6.25
C GLY A 167 3.18 22.81 5.70
N ASN A 168 2.53 23.81 6.28
CA ASN A 168 1.25 24.35 5.85
C ASN A 168 1.41 25.55 4.89
N ALA A 169 2.59 25.74 4.29
CA ALA A 169 2.81 26.84 3.34
C ALA A 169 1.87 26.66 2.12
N ALA A 170 1.14 27.71 1.79
CA ALA A 170 0.20 27.69 0.69
C ALA A 170 0.91 27.64 -0.67
N ASP A 171 2.17 28.10 -0.73
CA ASP A 171 2.90 28.25 -1.96
C ASP A 171 3.91 27.12 -2.20
N PRO A 172 3.62 26.22 -3.14
CA PRO A 172 4.60 25.26 -3.60
C PRO A 172 5.70 25.97 -4.38
N HIS A 173 6.96 25.56 -4.16
CA HIS A 173 8.11 26.07 -4.90
C HIS A 173 8.74 24.96 -5.73
N GLU A 174 9.18 25.31 -6.92
CA GLU A 174 9.88 24.39 -7.81
C GLU A 174 11.37 24.38 -7.50
N VAL A 175 11.95 23.18 -7.42
CA VAL A 175 13.37 22.96 -7.11
C VAL A 175 13.95 22.04 -8.15
N ASP A 176 14.90 22.53 -8.93
CA ASP A 176 15.64 21.73 -9.90
C ASP A 176 16.90 21.17 -9.27
N LEU A 177 17.03 19.83 -9.33
CA LEU A 177 18.15 19.10 -8.79
C LEU A 177 18.90 18.33 -9.87
N THR A 178 20.21 18.25 -9.73
CA THR A 178 21.04 17.39 -10.58
C THR A 178 21.30 16.07 -9.87
N ARG A 179 21.05 14.95 -10.55
CA ARG A 179 21.30 13.62 -10.00
C ARG A 179 22.80 13.35 -9.91
N GLU A 180 23.27 13.06 -8.71
CA GLU A 180 24.66 12.71 -8.42
C GLU A 180 24.79 11.19 -8.26
N ARG A 181 25.97 10.64 -8.51
CA ARG A 181 26.21 9.21 -8.27
C ARG A 181 26.09 8.91 -6.78
N SER A 182 25.28 7.93 -6.45
CA SER A 182 25.24 7.38 -5.11
C SER A 182 26.54 6.65 -4.79
N THR A 183 27.15 6.92 -3.64
CA THR A 183 28.35 6.19 -3.21
C THR A 183 27.96 4.78 -2.75
N ALA A 184 28.91 3.83 -2.85
CA ALA A 184 28.66 2.45 -2.43
C ALA A 184 28.22 2.32 -0.96
N ALA A 185 28.66 3.25 -0.09
CA ALA A 185 28.24 3.34 1.31
C ALA A 185 26.74 3.69 1.44
N ASP A 186 26.22 4.54 0.57
CA ASP A 186 24.81 4.98 0.57
C ASP A 186 23.88 3.84 0.13
N GLN A 187 24.33 3.03 -0.85
CA GLN A 187 23.56 1.87 -1.32
C GLN A 187 23.48 0.76 -0.26
N ALA A 188 24.53 0.58 0.53
CA ALA A 188 24.57 -0.40 1.63
C ALA A 188 23.63 -0.01 2.79
N GLY A 189 23.50 1.28 3.10
CA GLY A 189 22.58 1.80 4.13
C GLY A 189 21.11 1.62 3.72
N GLY A 190 20.75 2.04 2.51
CA GLY A 190 19.40 1.89 1.98
C GLY A 190 18.98 0.43 1.76
N GLY A 191 19.92 -0.43 1.33
CA GLY A 191 19.70 -1.86 1.16
C GLY A 191 19.43 -2.60 2.47
N ARG A 192 20.16 -2.28 3.53
CA ARG A 192 19.96 -2.85 4.88
C ARG A 192 18.62 -2.43 5.47
N ALA A 193 18.27 -1.17 5.42
CA ALA A 193 16.96 -0.68 5.90
C ALA A 193 15.81 -1.33 5.16
N ARG A 194 15.93 -1.58 3.83
CA ARG A 194 14.93 -2.30 3.03
C ARG A 194 14.88 -3.80 3.36
N GLN A 195 16.02 -4.45 3.59
CA GLN A 195 16.09 -5.85 3.99
C GLN A 195 15.53 -6.07 5.39
N ASP A 196 15.85 -5.21 6.34
CA ASP A 196 15.34 -5.28 7.72
C ASP A 196 13.82 -5.07 7.77
N ARG A 197 13.28 -4.16 6.96
CA ARG A 197 11.82 -3.98 6.80
C ARG A 197 11.15 -5.21 6.17
N ARG A 198 11.76 -5.83 5.16
CA ARG A 198 11.27 -7.08 4.53
C ARG A 198 11.32 -8.26 5.50
N ALA A 199 12.37 -8.39 6.31
CA ALA A 199 12.48 -9.40 7.35
C ALA A 199 11.42 -9.20 8.44
N ALA A 200 11.19 -7.98 8.89
CA ALA A 200 10.17 -7.64 9.89
C ALA A 200 8.74 -7.94 9.42
N VAL A 201 8.45 -7.77 8.12
CA VAL A 201 7.15 -8.14 7.52
C VAL A 201 7.01 -9.66 7.40
N ARG A 202 8.09 -10.37 7.07
CA ARG A 202 8.10 -11.82 6.91
C ARG A 202 8.01 -12.57 8.25
N ASP A 203 8.58 -11.99 9.32
CA ASP A 203 8.60 -12.56 10.68
C ASP A 203 7.42 -12.09 11.56
N ARG A 204 6.49 -11.30 11.05
CA ARG A 204 5.25 -11.05 11.80
C ARG A 204 4.48 -12.37 11.86
N PRO A 205 4.39 -13.02 13.03
CA PRO A 205 3.55 -14.20 13.17
C PRO A 205 2.14 -13.75 12.79
N ALA A 206 1.51 -14.49 11.86
CA ALA A 206 0.10 -14.30 11.57
C ALA A 206 -0.60 -14.21 12.93
N ARG A 207 -1.26 -13.08 13.20
CA ARG A 207 -2.05 -12.90 14.43
C ARG A 207 -3.14 -13.98 14.43
N ARG A 208 -2.75 -15.20 14.83
CA ARG A 208 -3.67 -16.25 15.18
C ARG A 208 -4.27 -15.89 16.54
N ASP A 209 -5.53 -15.53 16.47
CA ASP A 209 -6.53 -15.73 17.51
C ASP A 209 -6.11 -15.53 18.98
N ALA A 210 -6.07 -14.27 19.42
CA ALA A 210 -6.23 -13.94 20.83
C ALA A 210 -7.70 -13.53 21.13
N ARG A 211 -8.69 -14.23 20.54
CA ARG A 211 -10.11 -14.12 20.91
C ARG A 211 -10.72 -15.50 21.16
N ARG A 212 -10.08 -16.28 22.03
CA ARG A 212 -10.74 -17.41 22.70
C ARG A 212 -10.23 -17.50 24.12
N SER A 213 -10.71 -16.63 24.99
CA SER A 213 -10.88 -16.88 26.44
C SER A 213 -11.31 -15.58 27.10
N ARG A 214 -12.59 -15.33 27.09
CA ARG A 214 -13.34 -14.74 28.22
C ARG A 214 -14.82 -14.98 27.95
#